data_a57a2baf3489d1d3b7386cee08f12a0b
#
_entry.id   a57a2baf3489d1d3b7386cee08f12a0b
#
_cell.length_a   1.000
_cell.length_b   1.000
_cell.length_c   1.000
_cell.angle_alpha   90.00
_cell.angle_beta   90.00
_cell.angle_gamma   90.00
#
_symmetry.space_group_name_H-M   'P 1'
#
loop_
_entity.id
_entity.type
_entity.pdbx_description
1 polymer ?
#
loop_
_entity_poly.entity_id
_entity_poly.type
_entity_poly.pdbx_seq_one_letter_code
_entity_poly.pdbx_strand_id
1 'polypeptide(L)'
;EPDSYVAGIGRMCQRLYAYADARRNPGEAIVALGHLHATGAELSDDDRSERAIMGGLESVSADTFDAGIAYTALGHIHKAQRIGGREAVRYAGSPLPMSFSEKNYRHQVIAVAVEEGKVAGTEAIEIPRVADLMRIPDSPLPPEEVLRCLAGLPEPEVVSEDESRWPYVE
;
A
#
# COMPACT_ATOMS: atom_id res chain seq x y z
N GLU A 1 14.04 -2.56 -27.95
CA GLU A 1 13.14 -1.41 -27.75
C GLU A 1 12.90 -1.30 -26.27
N PRO A 2 13.23 -0.16 -25.63
CA PRO A 2 12.84 0.06 -24.26
C PRO A 2 11.31 0.04 -24.21
N ASP A 3 10.73 -0.62 -23.22
CA ASP A 3 9.33 -0.56 -22.81
C ASP A 3 8.30 -1.45 -23.54
N SER A 4 8.68 -2.54 -24.15
CA SER A 4 7.68 -3.47 -24.72
C SER A 4 6.71 -4.00 -23.66
N TYR A 5 7.17 -4.17 -22.40
CA TYR A 5 6.37 -4.66 -21.29
C TYR A 5 5.37 -3.59 -20.77
N VAL A 6 5.86 -2.37 -20.48
CA VAL A 6 5.01 -1.25 -20.01
C VAL A 6 3.98 -0.88 -21.07
N ALA A 7 4.42 -0.78 -22.34
CA ALA A 7 3.51 -0.56 -23.45
C ALA A 7 2.47 -1.68 -23.62
N GLY A 8 2.86 -2.94 -23.34
CA GLY A 8 1.96 -4.09 -23.31
C GLY A 8 0.88 -3.96 -22.24
N ILE A 9 1.28 -3.62 -21.00
CA ILE A 9 0.35 -3.36 -19.90
C ILE A 9 -0.58 -2.20 -20.26
N GLY A 10 -0.05 -1.10 -20.81
CA GLY A 10 -0.86 0.04 -21.22
C GLY A 10 -1.94 -0.34 -22.23
N ARG A 11 -1.57 -1.09 -23.28
CA ARG A 11 -2.54 -1.59 -24.27
C ARG A 11 -3.57 -2.55 -23.65
N MET A 12 -3.17 -3.38 -22.70
CA MET A 12 -4.08 -4.26 -21.99
C MET A 12 -5.10 -3.44 -21.18
N CYS A 13 -4.65 -2.47 -20.39
CA CYS A 13 -5.50 -1.59 -19.59
C CYS A 13 -6.53 -0.84 -20.47
N GLN A 14 -6.07 -0.28 -21.60
CA GLN A 14 -6.94 0.41 -22.55
C GLN A 14 -8.02 -0.52 -23.14
N ARG A 15 -7.65 -1.76 -23.51
CA ARG A 15 -8.59 -2.74 -24.04
C ARG A 15 -9.61 -3.19 -23.00
N LEU A 16 -9.17 -3.39 -21.75
CA LEU A 16 -10.06 -3.75 -20.65
C LEU A 16 -11.03 -2.61 -20.34
N TYR A 17 -10.55 -1.37 -20.30
CA TYR A 17 -11.40 -0.20 -20.13
C TYR A 17 -12.43 -0.10 -21.26
N ALA A 18 -12.02 -0.13 -22.51
CA ALA A 18 -12.93 -0.05 -23.65
C ALA A 18 -13.97 -1.18 -23.65
N TYR A 19 -13.58 -2.38 -23.23
CA TYR A 19 -14.50 -3.51 -23.07
C TYR A 19 -15.55 -3.26 -21.98
N ALA A 20 -15.14 -2.74 -20.83
CA ALA A 20 -16.04 -2.42 -19.73
C ALA A 20 -16.94 -1.22 -20.07
N ASP A 21 -16.38 -0.18 -20.67
CA ASP A 21 -17.12 1.03 -21.06
C ASP A 21 -18.24 0.75 -22.06
N ALA A 22 -17.98 -0.12 -23.05
CA ALA A 22 -18.98 -0.54 -24.02
C ALA A 22 -20.12 -1.37 -23.43
N ARG A 23 -20.02 -1.81 -22.18
CA ARG A 23 -20.99 -2.71 -21.50
C ARG A 23 -21.65 -2.11 -20.27
N ARG A 24 -21.11 -1.00 -19.78
CA ARG A 24 -21.69 -0.35 -18.60
C ARG A 24 -23.03 0.31 -18.95
N ASN A 25 -23.92 0.30 -18.00
CA ASN A 25 -25.17 1.06 -18.10
C ASN A 25 -24.94 2.54 -17.71
N PRO A 26 -25.82 3.45 -18.12
CA PRO A 26 -25.78 4.83 -17.66
C PRO A 26 -25.80 4.90 -16.12
N GLY A 27 -24.88 5.66 -15.54
CA GLY A 27 -24.76 5.82 -14.09
C GLY A 27 -23.91 4.76 -13.39
N GLU A 28 -23.43 3.73 -14.08
CA GLU A 28 -22.46 2.78 -13.52
C GLU A 28 -21.04 3.34 -13.55
N ALA A 29 -20.28 3.09 -12.49
CA ALA A 29 -18.85 3.42 -12.41
C ALA A 29 -17.99 2.25 -12.87
N ILE A 30 -16.88 2.56 -13.53
CA ILE A 30 -15.82 1.57 -13.75
C ILE A 30 -14.80 1.75 -12.63
N VAL A 31 -14.54 0.67 -11.88
CA VAL A 31 -13.49 0.58 -10.88
C VAL A 31 -12.45 -0.41 -11.37
N ALA A 32 -11.18 0.03 -11.41
CA ALA A 32 -10.06 -0.83 -11.77
C ALA A 32 -9.33 -1.32 -10.52
N LEU A 33 -8.91 -2.58 -10.54
CA LEU A 33 -8.03 -3.16 -9.54
C LEU A 33 -6.74 -3.62 -10.23
N GLY A 34 -5.59 -3.29 -9.65
CA GLY A 34 -4.30 -3.68 -10.18
C GLY A 34 -3.32 -4.01 -9.07
N HIS A 35 -2.47 -5.03 -9.30
CA HIS A 35 -1.35 -5.36 -8.42
C HIS A 35 -0.06 -5.15 -9.21
N LEU A 36 0.51 -3.95 -9.12
CA LEU A 36 1.64 -3.52 -9.94
C LEU A 36 2.39 -2.35 -9.28
N HIS A 37 3.60 -2.10 -9.77
CA HIS A 37 4.40 -0.95 -9.36
C HIS A 37 4.07 0.27 -10.24
N ALA A 38 3.62 1.36 -9.61
CA ALA A 38 3.34 2.60 -10.32
C ALA A 38 4.52 3.59 -10.22
N THR A 39 4.77 4.31 -11.31
CA THR A 39 5.81 5.36 -11.37
C THR A 39 5.55 6.44 -10.32
N GLY A 40 6.59 6.79 -9.58
CA GLY A 40 6.53 7.81 -8.53
C GLY A 40 5.97 7.31 -7.20
N ALA A 41 5.74 6.00 -7.04
CA ALA A 41 5.42 5.42 -5.74
C ALA A 41 6.63 5.51 -4.79
N GLU A 42 6.37 5.91 -3.54
CA GLU A 42 7.34 5.84 -2.47
C GLU A 42 7.44 4.39 -1.97
N LEU A 43 8.66 3.89 -1.84
CA LEU A 43 8.97 2.52 -1.47
C LEU A 43 9.60 2.48 -0.08
N SER A 44 9.27 1.46 0.71
CA SER A 44 10.04 1.06 1.88
C SER A 44 11.36 0.39 1.45
N ASP A 45 12.25 0.14 2.41
CA ASP A 45 13.49 -0.60 2.12
C ASP A 45 13.19 -2.04 1.71
N ASP A 46 12.14 -2.65 2.26
CA ASP A 46 11.69 -4.00 1.89
C ASP A 46 11.05 -4.03 0.51
N ASP A 47 10.19 -3.07 0.17
CA ASP A 47 9.65 -2.93 -1.19
C ASP A 47 10.78 -2.79 -2.23
N ARG A 48 11.90 -2.16 -1.86
CA ARG A 48 13.10 -2.06 -2.71
C ARG A 48 13.83 -3.37 -2.86
N SER A 49 13.86 -4.21 -1.81
CA SER A 49 14.52 -5.52 -1.84
C SER A 49 13.76 -6.52 -2.72
N GLU A 50 12.44 -6.52 -2.66
CA GLU A 50 11.60 -7.31 -3.56
C GLU A 50 11.81 -6.92 -5.02
N ARG A 51 12.00 -5.63 -5.29
CA ARG A 51 12.29 -5.12 -6.63
C ARG A 51 13.59 -5.67 -7.22
N ALA A 52 14.61 -5.89 -6.40
CA ALA A 52 15.88 -6.49 -6.83
C ALA A 52 15.73 -7.97 -7.23
N ILE A 53 14.77 -8.68 -6.62
CA ILE A 53 14.49 -10.10 -6.89
C ILE A 53 13.64 -10.27 -8.15
N MET A 54 12.76 -9.32 -8.46
CA MET A 54 11.81 -9.40 -9.58
C MET A 54 12.36 -8.86 -10.91
N GLY A 55 13.66 -8.63 -11.04
CA GLY A 55 14.31 -8.35 -12.33
C GLY A 55 13.91 -7.03 -12.98
N GLY A 56 13.79 -5.95 -12.20
CA GLY A 56 13.63 -4.61 -12.76
C GLY A 56 12.30 -4.39 -13.48
N LEU A 57 11.20 -4.80 -12.90
CA LEU A 57 9.87 -4.48 -13.43
C LEU A 57 9.72 -2.96 -13.54
N GLU A 58 9.60 -2.50 -14.76
CA GLU A 58 9.37 -1.11 -15.09
C GLU A 58 8.06 -0.64 -14.48
N SER A 59 8.08 0.56 -13.94
CA SER A 59 6.90 1.12 -13.28
C SER A 59 5.90 1.62 -14.31
N VAL A 60 4.62 1.45 -14.02
CA VAL A 60 3.51 1.86 -14.87
C VAL A 60 3.08 3.27 -14.50
N SER A 61 2.98 4.18 -15.47
CA SER A 61 2.48 5.54 -15.23
C SER A 61 1.01 5.52 -14.79
N ALA A 62 0.62 6.46 -13.92
CA ALA A 62 -0.78 6.70 -13.58
C ALA A 62 -1.64 7.04 -14.82
N ASP A 63 -1.03 7.61 -15.86
CA ASP A 63 -1.70 7.96 -17.12
C ASP A 63 -2.10 6.72 -17.95
N THR A 64 -1.59 5.55 -17.59
CA THR A 64 -2.03 4.27 -18.18
C THR A 64 -3.50 3.97 -17.87
N PHE A 65 -4.00 4.49 -16.75
CA PHE A 65 -5.38 4.31 -16.35
C PHE A 65 -6.25 5.41 -16.96
N ASP A 66 -7.21 4.99 -17.80
CA ASP A 66 -8.10 5.92 -18.51
C ASP A 66 -8.85 6.85 -17.54
N ALA A 67 -9.05 8.10 -17.97
CA ALA A 67 -9.74 9.10 -17.16
C ALA A 67 -11.23 8.78 -16.91
N GLY A 68 -11.81 7.88 -17.68
CA GLY A 68 -13.18 7.37 -17.47
C GLY A 68 -13.29 6.30 -16.39
N ILE A 69 -12.15 5.82 -15.83
CA ILE A 69 -12.14 4.95 -14.65
C ILE A 69 -12.39 5.83 -13.43
N ALA A 70 -13.49 5.56 -12.73
CA ALA A 70 -13.89 6.35 -11.56
C ALA A 70 -12.91 6.20 -10.40
N TYR A 71 -12.37 4.99 -10.19
CA TYR A 71 -11.38 4.71 -9.14
C TYR A 71 -10.45 3.56 -9.53
N THR A 72 -9.16 3.71 -9.27
CA THR A 72 -8.15 2.68 -9.47
C THR A 72 -7.52 2.31 -8.13
N ALA A 73 -7.85 1.12 -7.64
CA ALA A 73 -7.28 0.53 -6.43
C ALA A 73 -6.01 -0.25 -6.80
N LEU A 74 -4.87 0.20 -6.29
CA LEU A 74 -3.58 -0.44 -6.52
C LEU A 74 -3.16 -1.24 -5.28
N GLY A 75 -2.64 -2.44 -5.50
CA GLY A 75 -1.91 -3.27 -4.56
C GLY A 75 -0.45 -3.39 -4.96
N HIS A 76 0.37 -4.01 -4.13
CA HIS A 76 1.81 -4.22 -4.20
C HIS A 76 2.60 -3.30 -3.24
N ILE A 77 2.38 -1.99 -3.25
CA ILE A 77 3.11 -1.08 -2.36
C ILE A 77 2.36 -0.96 -1.03
N HIS A 78 3.08 -1.22 0.08
CA HIS A 78 2.51 -1.26 1.42
C HIS A 78 2.29 0.12 2.03
N LYS A 79 2.95 1.16 1.51
CA LYS A 79 2.73 2.54 1.95
C LYS A 79 1.52 3.14 1.26
N ALA A 80 0.51 3.53 2.05
CA ALA A 80 -0.68 4.21 1.54
C ALA A 80 -0.32 5.54 0.85
N GLN A 81 -0.69 5.70 -0.42
CA GLN A 81 -0.33 6.88 -1.20
C GLN A 81 -1.16 7.04 -2.47
N ARG A 82 -1.21 8.26 -2.99
CA ARG A 82 -1.79 8.60 -4.29
C ARG A 82 -0.70 8.60 -5.35
N ILE A 83 -1.05 8.29 -6.57
CA ILE A 83 -0.09 8.21 -7.68
C ILE A 83 -0.40 9.26 -8.74
N GLY A 84 0.65 9.93 -9.23
CA GLY A 84 0.55 10.94 -10.27
C GLY A 84 -0.33 12.14 -9.91
N GLY A 85 -0.48 12.46 -8.61
CA GLY A 85 -1.36 13.53 -8.14
C GLY A 85 -2.85 13.27 -8.34
N ARG A 86 -3.24 12.04 -8.76
CA ARG A 86 -4.64 11.66 -9.00
C ARG A 86 -5.26 11.08 -7.74
N GLU A 87 -6.32 11.73 -7.24
CA GLU A 87 -7.08 11.25 -6.07
C GLU A 87 -7.66 9.84 -6.28
N ALA A 88 -8.07 9.55 -7.50
CA ALA A 88 -8.71 8.30 -7.85
C ALA A 88 -7.73 7.16 -8.18
N VAL A 89 -6.41 7.39 -8.16
CA VAL A 89 -5.39 6.35 -8.42
C VAL A 89 -4.49 6.22 -7.20
N ARG A 90 -4.67 5.16 -6.42
CA ARG A 90 -3.97 5.07 -5.15
C ARG A 90 -3.75 3.65 -4.65
N TYR A 91 -2.69 3.52 -3.85
CA TYR A 91 -2.47 2.39 -2.97
C TYR A 91 -3.19 2.63 -1.64
N ALA A 92 -4.00 1.70 -1.19
CA ALA A 92 -4.56 1.71 0.16
C ALA A 92 -3.46 1.49 1.21
N GLY A 93 -2.38 0.85 0.82
CA GLY A 93 -1.35 0.31 1.68
C GLY A 93 -1.70 -1.09 2.18
N SER A 94 -0.86 -1.64 3.06
CA SER A 94 -1.16 -2.90 3.75
C SER A 94 -2.08 -2.62 4.96
N PRO A 95 -3.08 -3.48 5.24
CA PRO A 95 -3.92 -3.34 6.43
C PRO A 95 -3.18 -3.71 7.72
N LEU A 96 -2.08 -4.45 7.61
CA LEU A 96 -1.22 -4.88 8.72
C LEU A 96 0.24 -4.67 8.34
N PRO A 97 1.13 -4.46 9.32
CA PRO A 97 2.56 -4.37 9.04
C PRO A 97 3.09 -5.72 8.54
N MET A 98 3.84 -5.68 7.45
CA MET A 98 4.49 -6.85 6.86
C MET A 98 5.96 -6.95 7.27
N SER A 99 6.54 -5.84 7.78
CA SER A 99 7.93 -5.79 8.24
C SER A 99 8.14 -4.66 9.25
N PHE A 100 9.30 -4.67 9.93
CA PHE A 100 9.70 -3.61 10.86
C PHE A 100 10.00 -2.27 10.17
N SER A 101 10.28 -2.26 8.87
CA SER A 101 10.45 -1.02 8.10
C SER A 101 9.16 -0.19 8.04
N GLU A 102 8.02 -0.85 8.26
CA GLU A 102 6.69 -0.24 8.24
C GLU A 102 6.21 0.25 9.62
N LYS A 103 7.08 0.23 10.64
CA LYS A 103 6.72 0.61 12.03
C LYS A 103 6.01 1.98 12.12
N ASN A 104 6.32 2.89 11.20
CA ASN A 104 5.76 4.25 11.16
C ASN A 104 4.60 4.41 10.16
N TYR A 105 4.15 3.33 9.49
CA TYR A 105 3.03 3.42 8.56
C TYR A 105 1.70 3.47 9.31
N ARG A 106 0.77 4.23 8.76
CA ARG A 106 -0.65 4.14 9.13
C ARG A 106 -1.27 3.05 8.29
N HIS A 107 -1.48 1.88 8.90
CA HIS A 107 -2.16 0.78 8.24
C HIS A 107 -3.64 1.10 8.14
N GLN A 108 -4.20 0.92 6.94
CA GLN A 108 -5.57 1.38 6.66
C GLN A 108 -6.19 0.59 5.49
N VAL A 109 -7.49 0.73 5.37
CA VAL A 109 -8.25 0.43 4.16
C VAL A 109 -8.91 1.71 3.65
N ILE A 110 -9.31 1.73 2.39
CA ILE A 110 -10.00 2.88 1.80
C ILE A 110 -11.44 2.47 1.50
N ALA A 111 -12.38 3.14 2.14
CA ALA A 111 -13.79 3.10 1.75
C ALA A 111 -14.01 4.10 0.61
N VAL A 112 -14.67 3.65 -0.45
CA VAL A 112 -14.96 4.47 -1.64
C VAL A 112 -16.46 4.51 -1.84
N ALA A 113 -17.05 5.69 -1.72
CA ALA A 113 -18.45 5.92 -2.06
C ALA A 113 -18.55 6.27 -3.55
N VAL A 114 -19.47 5.61 -4.25
CA VAL A 114 -19.72 5.81 -5.67
C VAL A 114 -21.18 6.17 -5.88
N GLU A 115 -21.44 7.30 -6.57
CA GLU A 115 -22.77 7.79 -6.90
C GLU A 115 -22.78 8.23 -8.37
N GLU A 116 -23.82 7.86 -9.10
CA GLU A 116 -24.04 8.25 -10.50
C GLU A 116 -22.80 8.04 -11.40
N GLY A 117 -22.10 6.94 -11.21
CA GLY A 117 -20.93 6.58 -12.01
C GLY A 117 -19.62 7.29 -11.65
N LYS A 118 -19.60 8.06 -10.55
CA LYS A 118 -18.43 8.82 -10.09
C LYS A 118 -18.13 8.53 -8.62
N VAL A 119 -16.89 8.78 -8.23
CA VAL A 119 -16.52 8.78 -6.80
C VAL A 119 -17.13 9.99 -6.13
N ALA A 120 -18.05 9.76 -5.19
CA ALA A 120 -18.64 10.78 -4.34
C ALA A 120 -17.76 11.12 -3.13
N GLY A 121 -16.97 10.14 -2.66
CA GLY A 121 -16.03 10.35 -1.56
C GLY A 121 -15.11 9.17 -1.34
N THR A 122 -14.00 9.42 -0.65
CA THR A 122 -13.07 8.40 -0.19
C THR A 122 -12.74 8.65 1.27
N GLU A 123 -12.74 7.61 2.09
CA GLU A 123 -12.40 7.65 3.49
C GLU A 123 -11.31 6.64 3.80
N ALA A 124 -10.26 7.08 4.49
CA ALA A 124 -9.23 6.20 5.03
C ALA A 124 -9.65 5.71 6.40
N ILE A 125 -9.89 4.42 6.54
CA ILE A 125 -10.23 3.76 7.80
C ILE A 125 -8.96 3.12 8.33
N GLU A 126 -8.42 3.69 9.40
CA GLU A 126 -7.21 3.19 10.06
C GLU A 126 -7.50 1.86 10.76
N ILE A 127 -6.58 0.91 10.60
CA ILE A 127 -6.62 -0.38 11.27
C ILE A 127 -5.68 -0.30 12.47
N PRO A 128 -6.20 -0.39 13.70
CA PRO A 128 -5.35 -0.36 14.89
C PRO A 128 -4.47 -1.61 14.94
N ARG A 129 -3.22 -1.42 15.35
CA ARG A 129 -2.32 -2.55 15.56
C ARG A 129 -2.72 -3.31 16.81
N VAL A 130 -2.64 -4.64 16.72
CA VAL A 130 -2.84 -5.52 17.88
C VAL A 130 -1.61 -5.49 18.80
N ALA A 131 -0.42 -5.36 18.21
CA ALA A 131 0.84 -5.25 18.93
C ALA A 131 1.74 -4.21 18.24
N ASP A 132 2.49 -3.45 19.02
CA ASP A 132 3.42 -2.46 18.49
C ASP A 132 4.66 -3.11 17.87
N LEU A 133 5.27 -2.40 16.93
CA LEU A 133 6.58 -2.74 16.34
C LEU A 133 7.62 -1.77 16.88
N MET A 134 8.61 -2.30 17.55
CA MET A 134 9.70 -1.53 18.14
C MET A 134 11.05 -1.96 17.57
N ARG A 135 11.86 -1.01 17.16
CA ARG A 135 13.26 -1.25 16.81
C ARG A 135 14.13 -0.79 17.96
N ILE A 136 14.91 -1.71 18.53
CA ILE A 136 15.76 -1.43 19.69
C ILE A 136 17.15 -2.07 19.50
N PRO A 137 18.17 -1.25 19.43
CA PRO A 137 18.17 0.22 19.42
C PRO A 137 17.78 0.80 18.04
N ASP A 138 17.40 2.07 17.97
CA ASP A 138 17.12 2.74 16.69
C ASP A 138 18.38 2.92 15.82
N SER A 139 19.57 2.80 16.41
CA SER A 139 20.86 2.84 15.72
C SER A 139 21.83 1.83 16.37
N PRO A 140 22.84 1.33 15.62
CA PRO A 140 23.79 0.36 16.16
C PRO A 140 24.45 0.86 17.45
N LEU A 141 24.40 0.05 18.50
CA LEU A 141 25.01 0.29 19.83
C LEU A 141 25.87 -0.91 20.26
N PRO A 142 26.82 -0.71 21.21
CA PRO A 142 27.51 -1.81 21.86
C PRO A 142 26.52 -2.78 22.55
N PRO A 143 26.81 -4.10 22.60
CA PRO A 143 25.91 -5.11 23.15
C PRO A 143 25.37 -4.81 24.56
N GLU A 144 26.23 -4.26 25.44
CA GLU A 144 25.83 -3.88 26.79
C GLU A 144 24.79 -2.77 26.85
N GLU A 145 24.82 -1.85 25.87
CA GLU A 145 23.82 -0.80 25.74
C GLU A 145 22.51 -1.32 25.16
N VAL A 146 22.61 -2.24 24.20
CA VAL A 146 21.42 -2.95 23.69
C VAL A 146 20.68 -3.69 24.82
N LEU A 147 21.40 -4.40 25.66
CA LEU A 147 20.81 -5.10 26.82
C LEU A 147 20.13 -4.12 27.79
N ARG A 148 20.71 -2.93 27.99
CA ARG A 148 20.07 -1.89 28.82
C ARG A 148 18.77 -1.35 28.18
N CYS A 149 18.78 -1.15 26.87
CA CYS A 149 17.58 -0.73 26.14
C CYS A 149 16.47 -1.79 26.24
N LEU A 150 16.81 -3.07 26.06
CA LEU A 150 15.86 -4.17 26.18
C LEU A 150 15.30 -4.32 27.62
N ALA A 151 16.13 -4.11 28.63
CA ALA A 151 15.69 -4.12 30.03
C ALA A 151 14.74 -2.95 30.38
N GLY A 152 14.75 -1.88 29.57
CA GLY A 152 13.85 -0.73 29.72
C GLY A 152 12.58 -0.81 28.90
N LEU A 153 12.27 -1.97 28.30
CA LEU A 153 11.02 -2.15 27.55
C LEU A 153 9.81 -1.93 28.47
N PRO A 154 8.72 -1.36 27.92
CA PRO A 154 7.49 -1.21 28.66
C PRO A 154 6.91 -2.57 29.07
N GLU A 155 6.23 -2.59 30.21
CA GLU A 155 5.45 -3.76 30.61
C GLU A 155 4.40 -4.11 29.53
N PRO A 156 4.07 -5.38 29.36
CA PRO A 156 3.08 -5.79 28.37
C PRO A 156 1.72 -5.20 28.67
N GLU A 157 0.99 -4.82 27.64
CA GLU A 157 -0.40 -4.44 27.78
C GLU A 157 -1.23 -5.65 28.19
N VAL A 158 -1.86 -5.59 29.36
CA VAL A 158 -2.75 -6.65 29.85
C VAL A 158 -4.14 -6.41 29.26
N VAL A 159 -4.52 -7.29 28.33
CA VAL A 159 -5.82 -7.21 27.65
C VAL A 159 -6.90 -7.99 28.41
N SER A 160 -6.51 -9.11 29.07
CA SER A 160 -7.34 -9.92 29.96
C SER A 160 -6.46 -10.65 30.96
N GLU A 161 -7.07 -11.38 31.94
CA GLU A 161 -6.30 -12.16 32.92
C GLU A 161 -5.40 -13.23 32.29
N ASP A 162 -5.76 -13.69 31.08
CA ASP A 162 -5.05 -14.74 30.35
C ASP A 162 -4.26 -14.23 29.13
N GLU A 163 -4.35 -12.94 28.78
CA GLU A 163 -3.79 -12.39 27.54
C GLU A 163 -3.02 -11.11 27.80
N SER A 164 -1.71 -11.16 27.56
CA SER A 164 -0.85 -9.98 27.56
C SER A 164 -0.27 -9.75 26.16
N ARG A 165 -0.22 -8.50 25.71
CA ARG A 165 0.35 -8.12 24.43
C ARG A 165 1.75 -7.55 24.62
N TRP A 166 2.70 -8.23 24.02
CA TRP A 166 4.07 -7.79 23.97
C TRP A 166 4.34 -7.10 22.63
N PRO A 167 5.14 -6.03 22.59
CA PRO A 167 5.60 -5.48 21.33
C PRO A 167 6.50 -6.48 20.58
N TYR A 168 6.45 -6.45 19.27
CA TYR A 168 7.47 -7.10 18.45
C TYR A 168 8.72 -6.23 18.42
N VAL A 169 9.87 -6.83 18.68
CA VAL A 169 11.15 -6.12 18.79
C VAL A 169 12.13 -6.65 17.74
N GLU A 170 12.78 -5.73 17.00
CA GLU A 170 13.89 -5.99 16.09
C GLU A 170 15.18 -5.37 16.63
#